data_0259fbee3b900768fc531f9a6a23efd7
#
_entry.id   0259fbee3b900768fc531f9a6a23efd7
#
_cell.length_a   1.000
_cell.length_b   1.000
_cell.length_c   1.000
_cell.angle_alpha   90.00
_cell.angle_beta   90.00
_cell.angle_gamma   90.00
#
_symmetry.space_group_name_H-M   'P 1'
#
loop_
_entity.id
_entity.type
_entity.pdbx_description
1 polymer ?
#
loop_
_entity_poly.entity_id
_entity_poly.type
_entity_poly.pdbx_seq_one_letter_code
_entity_poly.pdbx_strand_id
1 'polypeptide(L)'
;MSTLKNMISFLEETAGSMDRINSKLEKIQAHFNSNFNNVVKVRSDEIEFLQNEYFKDRSQFPPEVTELFNISLETQKKLFQENLQDLKKKSADMNKTLNDINKTRITYMERLKKSNIALDKKEEALKEKIAILENEIENYNRKIDEMNTGFGFIINFFTMKKKDKLKKELIDKRDEYIGQIEDIRSRWIKAEEDIGKEDSKIQEQWNYLQAEYSILTEKILNLENSRDELIRKGAFTEALSTLTGSEEFLALKENIIKHGSCSRCGSANEKNIFFCDYCGEHFSENRPDIAGSLIETGELNIIFTSLMEGVKQCVSHIALMRGIKGGLEKFIKSIKEVKATEDRYSQLPTLKIEVPEFSRKFAENLKNIDKSIEVKLHNIHPLHFAGELEKSTASALAGTEIEKFFNLMGTELNKRTKEQW
;
A
#
# COMPACT_ATOMS: atom_id res chain seq x y z
N MET A 1 31.02 -3.58 33.05
CA MET A 1 31.15 -3.21 31.63
C MET A 1 30.86 -4.47 30.79
N SER A 2 29.93 -4.37 29.84
CA SER A 2 29.62 -5.47 28.96
C SER A 2 30.36 -5.33 27.63
N THR A 3 30.47 -6.39 26.87
CA THR A 3 31.06 -6.40 25.54
C THR A 3 30.00 -6.09 24.47
N LEU A 4 30.43 -5.80 23.24
CA LEU A 4 29.52 -5.66 22.09
C LEU A 4 28.59 -6.86 21.94
N LYS A 5 29.08 -8.07 22.21
CA LYS A 5 28.28 -9.31 22.21
C LYS A 5 27.11 -9.23 23.20
N ASN A 6 27.35 -8.74 24.42
CA ASN A 6 26.29 -8.62 25.43
C ASN A 6 25.28 -7.53 25.06
N MET A 7 25.75 -6.46 24.41
CA MET A 7 24.86 -5.39 23.90
C MET A 7 23.96 -5.93 22.77
N ILE A 8 24.52 -6.68 21.84
CA ILE A 8 23.74 -7.34 20.78
C ILE A 8 22.69 -8.27 21.40
N SER A 9 23.09 -9.13 22.35
CA SER A 9 22.18 -10.05 23.03
C SER A 9 21.05 -9.32 23.77
N PHE A 10 21.34 -8.20 24.44
CA PHE A 10 20.35 -7.36 25.10
C PHE A 10 19.31 -6.79 24.12
N LEU A 11 19.76 -6.30 22.95
CA LEU A 11 18.88 -5.74 21.92
C LEU A 11 18.06 -6.81 21.23
N GLU A 12 18.64 -7.99 20.97
CA GLU A 12 17.93 -9.15 20.40
C GLU A 12 16.86 -9.65 21.37
N GLU A 13 17.14 -9.69 22.68
CA GLU A 13 16.14 -10.04 23.71
C GLU A 13 15.02 -8.99 23.77
N THR A 14 15.37 -7.70 23.64
CA THR A 14 14.37 -6.61 23.61
C THR A 14 13.48 -6.73 22.37
N ALA A 15 14.05 -6.99 21.19
CA ALA A 15 13.31 -7.25 19.95
C ALA A 15 12.41 -8.49 20.09
N GLY A 16 12.91 -9.58 20.71
CA GLY A 16 12.13 -10.77 20.99
C GLY A 16 10.95 -10.53 21.93
N SER A 17 11.06 -9.58 22.86
CA SER A 17 9.91 -9.17 23.70
C SER A 17 8.83 -8.49 22.85
N MET A 18 9.21 -7.64 21.90
CA MET A 18 8.27 -7.01 20.98
C MET A 18 7.55 -8.03 20.06
N ASP A 19 8.26 -9.06 19.61
CA ASP A 19 7.66 -10.15 18.82
C ASP A 19 6.59 -10.92 19.63
N ARG A 20 6.89 -11.20 20.90
CA ARG A 20 5.92 -11.87 21.77
C ARG A 20 4.69 -10.99 22.00
N ILE A 21 4.88 -9.69 22.28
CA ILE A 21 3.77 -8.75 22.41
C ILE A 21 2.94 -8.72 21.14
N ASN A 22 3.56 -8.56 19.97
CA ASN A 22 2.87 -8.56 18.68
C ASN A 22 2.07 -9.83 18.45
N SER A 23 2.66 -10.99 18.69
CA SER A 23 1.97 -12.28 18.52
C SER A 23 0.74 -12.41 19.41
N LYS A 24 0.80 -11.87 20.65
CA LYS A 24 -0.34 -11.86 21.56
C LYS A 24 -1.42 -10.88 21.10
N LEU A 25 -1.03 -9.67 20.68
CA LEU A 25 -1.96 -8.67 20.17
C LEU A 25 -2.64 -9.14 18.88
N GLU A 26 -1.94 -9.84 17.99
CA GLU A 26 -2.51 -10.42 16.78
C GLU A 26 -3.57 -11.49 17.10
N LYS A 27 -3.34 -12.32 18.12
CA LYS A 27 -4.34 -13.30 18.59
C LYS A 27 -5.57 -12.62 19.17
N ILE A 28 -5.39 -11.58 20.00
CA ILE A 28 -6.50 -10.80 20.57
C ILE A 28 -7.26 -10.08 19.46
N GLN A 29 -6.57 -9.46 18.51
CA GLN A 29 -7.16 -8.82 17.35
C GLN A 29 -7.99 -9.80 16.52
N ALA A 30 -7.48 -11.01 16.27
CA ALA A 30 -8.21 -12.05 15.55
C ALA A 30 -9.50 -12.46 16.28
N HIS A 31 -9.44 -12.57 17.61
CA HIS A 31 -10.61 -12.85 18.45
C HIS A 31 -11.63 -11.71 18.38
N PHE A 32 -11.21 -10.46 18.54
CA PHE A 32 -12.09 -9.30 18.43
C PHE A 32 -12.69 -9.17 17.03
N ASN A 33 -11.92 -9.41 15.98
CA ASN A 33 -12.42 -9.40 14.61
C ASN A 33 -13.48 -10.48 14.36
N SER A 34 -13.30 -11.69 14.90
CA SER A 34 -14.31 -12.75 14.81
C SER A 34 -15.61 -12.34 15.48
N ASN A 35 -15.53 -11.76 16.67
CA ASN A 35 -16.71 -11.29 17.41
C ASN A 35 -17.34 -10.07 16.73
N PHE A 36 -16.52 -9.14 16.21
CA PHE A 36 -16.97 -7.98 15.45
C PHE A 36 -17.79 -8.39 14.23
N ASN A 37 -17.28 -9.34 13.43
CA ASN A 37 -18.00 -9.83 12.27
C ASN A 37 -19.36 -10.47 12.63
N ASN A 38 -19.44 -11.18 13.76
CA ASN A 38 -20.69 -11.72 14.25
C ASN A 38 -21.66 -10.60 14.63
N VAL A 39 -21.20 -9.62 15.40
CA VAL A 39 -22.03 -8.47 15.84
C VAL A 39 -22.49 -7.64 14.63
N VAL A 40 -21.63 -7.40 13.65
CA VAL A 40 -21.99 -6.70 12.40
C VAL A 40 -23.15 -7.39 11.71
N LYS A 41 -23.09 -8.73 11.59
CA LYS A 41 -24.15 -9.51 10.96
C LYS A 41 -25.47 -9.40 11.73
N VAL A 42 -25.45 -9.72 13.02
CA VAL A 42 -26.66 -9.70 13.86
C VAL A 42 -27.28 -8.31 13.92
N ARG A 43 -26.45 -7.27 14.07
CA ARG A 43 -26.87 -5.87 14.07
C ARG A 43 -27.52 -5.47 12.72
N SER A 44 -26.93 -5.93 11.62
CA SER A 44 -27.49 -5.66 10.28
C SER A 44 -28.88 -6.31 10.14
N ASP A 45 -29.01 -7.54 10.58
CA ASP A 45 -30.27 -8.30 10.52
C ASP A 45 -31.35 -7.62 11.38
N GLU A 46 -31.01 -7.11 12.58
CA GLU A 46 -31.93 -6.38 13.44
C GLU A 46 -32.34 -5.02 12.88
N ILE A 47 -31.38 -4.26 12.36
CA ILE A 47 -31.67 -2.96 11.72
C ILE A 47 -32.57 -3.17 10.47
N GLU A 48 -32.31 -4.20 9.68
CA GLU A 48 -33.12 -4.51 8.51
C GLU A 48 -34.56 -4.89 8.91
N PHE A 49 -34.72 -5.69 9.95
CA PHE A 49 -36.02 -6.02 10.49
C PHE A 49 -36.79 -4.77 10.94
N LEU A 50 -36.20 -3.97 11.81
CA LEU A 50 -36.82 -2.73 12.31
C LEU A 50 -37.13 -1.76 11.17
N GLN A 51 -36.27 -1.67 10.19
CA GLN A 51 -36.48 -0.83 9.01
C GLN A 51 -37.70 -1.29 8.21
N ASN A 52 -37.81 -2.58 7.96
CA ASN A 52 -38.93 -3.14 7.23
C ASN A 52 -40.28 -2.90 7.96
N GLU A 53 -40.31 -3.12 9.29
CA GLU A 53 -41.51 -2.84 10.11
C GLU A 53 -41.81 -1.33 10.16
N TYR A 54 -40.81 -0.46 10.27
CA TYR A 54 -41.02 1.00 10.25
C TYR A 54 -41.63 1.50 8.96
N PHE A 55 -41.16 1.01 7.80
CA PHE A 55 -41.72 1.44 6.51
C PHE A 55 -43.07 0.79 6.21
N LYS A 56 -43.41 -0.30 6.88
CA LYS A 56 -44.69 -0.93 6.81
C LYS A 56 -45.75 -0.21 7.67
N ASP A 57 -45.42 0.08 8.93
CA ASP A 57 -46.29 0.77 9.85
C ASP A 57 -45.53 1.59 10.91
N ARG A 58 -45.43 2.90 10.67
CA ARG A 58 -44.73 3.82 11.54
C ARG A 58 -45.40 4.01 12.91
N SER A 59 -46.68 3.72 13.02
CA SER A 59 -47.46 3.93 14.27
C SER A 59 -47.02 3.01 15.39
N GLN A 60 -46.34 1.92 15.06
CA GLN A 60 -45.79 0.96 16.04
C GLN A 60 -44.52 1.43 16.71
N PHE A 61 -43.91 2.51 16.20
CA PHE A 61 -42.63 3.05 16.73
C PHE A 61 -42.87 4.28 17.62
N PRO A 62 -42.01 4.52 18.59
CA PRO A 62 -42.03 5.77 19.35
C PRO A 62 -41.93 6.99 18.41
N PRO A 63 -42.65 8.09 18.73
CA PRO A 63 -42.64 9.31 17.88
C PRO A 63 -41.24 9.86 17.64
N GLU A 64 -40.35 9.70 18.61
CA GLU A 64 -38.95 10.14 18.58
C GLU A 64 -38.17 9.49 17.44
N VAL A 65 -38.47 8.22 17.09
CA VAL A 65 -37.85 7.53 15.94
C VAL A 65 -38.21 8.25 14.63
N THR A 66 -39.47 8.69 14.49
CA THR A 66 -39.90 9.40 13.29
C THR A 66 -39.30 10.79 13.19
N GLU A 67 -39.18 11.50 14.32
CA GLU A 67 -38.55 12.81 14.37
C GLU A 67 -37.05 12.72 14.01
N LEU A 68 -36.31 11.81 14.65
CA LEU A 68 -34.91 11.57 14.36
C LEU A 68 -34.69 11.09 12.93
N PHE A 69 -35.58 10.23 12.40
CA PHE A 69 -35.51 9.83 10.99
C PHE A 69 -35.61 11.02 10.02
N ASN A 70 -36.55 11.94 10.26
CA ASN A 70 -36.70 13.09 9.40
C ASN A 70 -35.48 14.03 9.44
N ILE A 71 -34.89 14.23 10.64
CA ILE A 71 -33.64 14.99 10.80
C ILE A 71 -32.51 14.32 10.05
N SER A 72 -32.32 13.01 10.28
CA SER A 72 -31.25 12.24 9.65
C SER A 72 -31.41 12.13 8.14
N LEU A 73 -32.64 12.15 7.62
CA LEU A 73 -32.93 12.08 6.19
C LEU A 73 -32.29 13.26 5.42
N GLU A 74 -32.37 14.48 5.95
CA GLU A 74 -31.75 15.66 5.31
C GLU A 74 -30.23 15.59 5.40
N THR A 75 -29.68 15.15 6.52
CA THR A 75 -28.24 14.93 6.69
C THR A 75 -27.71 13.88 5.69
N GLN A 76 -28.39 12.76 5.57
CA GLN A 76 -27.99 11.68 4.66
C GLN A 76 -28.10 12.10 3.19
N LYS A 77 -29.12 12.87 2.82
CA LYS A 77 -29.22 13.45 1.46
C LYS A 77 -28.00 14.32 1.13
N LYS A 78 -27.60 15.17 2.05
CA LYS A 78 -26.43 16.06 1.87
C LYS A 78 -25.15 15.24 1.76
N LEU A 79 -24.89 14.33 2.68
CA LEU A 79 -23.72 13.45 2.66
C LEU A 79 -23.63 12.60 1.38
N PHE A 80 -24.79 12.06 0.94
CA PHE A 80 -24.85 11.30 -0.30
C PHE A 80 -24.48 12.17 -1.51
N GLN A 81 -24.99 13.40 -1.59
CA GLN A 81 -24.70 14.34 -2.67
C GLN A 81 -23.22 14.72 -2.70
N GLU A 82 -22.63 15.02 -1.55
CA GLU A 82 -21.21 15.36 -1.42
C GLU A 82 -20.34 14.20 -1.88
N ASN A 83 -20.61 12.99 -1.40
CA ASN A 83 -19.87 11.77 -1.79
C ASN A 83 -20.00 11.47 -3.29
N LEU A 84 -21.19 11.60 -3.85
CA LEU A 84 -21.43 11.37 -5.27
C LEU A 84 -20.70 12.41 -6.13
N GLN A 85 -20.68 13.67 -5.70
CA GLN A 85 -19.97 14.76 -6.38
C GLN A 85 -18.46 14.52 -6.38
N ASP A 86 -17.90 14.06 -5.26
CA ASP A 86 -16.47 13.72 -5.16
C ASP A 86 -16.09 12.56 -6.07
N LEU A 87 -16.93 11.52 -6.13
CA LEU A 87 -16.69 10.39 -7.04
C LEU A 87 -16.77 10.83 -8.50
N LYS A 88 -17.75 11.65 -8.87
CA LYS A 88 -17.88 12.22 -10.23
C LYS A 88 -16.67 13.08 -10.60
N LYS A 89 -16.17 13.89 -9.67
CA LYS A 89 -14.94 14.67 -9.88
C LYS A 89 -13.74 13.79 -10.12
N LYS A 90 -13.53 12.77 -9.29
CA LYS A 90 -12.46 11.77 -9.48
C LYS A 90 -12.56 11.07 -10.84
N SER A 91 -13.78 10.70 -11.26
CA SER A 91 -14.03 10.08 -12.56
C SER A 91 -13.66 11.04 -13.72
N ALA A 92 -14.03 12.32 -13.62
CA ALA A 92 -13.69 13.33 -14.63
C ALA A 92 -12.17 13.56 -14.72
N ASP A 93 -11.47 13.64 -13.59
CA ASP A 93 -10.02 13.81 -13.53
C ASP A 93 -9.30 12.60 -14.12
N MET A 94 -9.77 11.39 -13.84
CA MET A 94 -9.24 10.15 -14.38
C MET A 94 -9.45 10.06 -15.91
N ASN A 95 -10.64 10.42 -16.40
CA ASN A 95 -10.93 10.48 -17.83
C ASN A 95 -10.03 11.51 -18.55
N LYS A 96 -9.77 12.66 -17.93
CA LYS A 96 -8.82 13.66 -18.44
C LYS A 96 -7.42 13.06 -18.56
N THR A 97 -6.95 12.39 -17.52
CA THR A 97 -5.62 11.73 -17.52
C THR A 97 -5.52 10.67 -18.61
N LEU A 98 -6.55 9.84 -18.80
CA LEU A 98 -6.61 8.86 -19.89
C LEU A 98 -6.50 9.51 -21.28
N ASN A 99 -7.22 10.62 -21.48
CA ASN A 99 -7.16 11.37 -22.72
C ASN A 99 -5.77 11.99 -22.96
N ASP A 100 -5.11 12.50 -21.93
CA ASP A 100 -3.78 13.09 -22.04
C ASP A 100 -2.72 12.01 -22.33
N ILE A 101 -2.81 10.84 -21.72
CA ILE A 101 -1.96 9.67 -22.04
C ILE A 101 -2.15 9.28 -23.51
N ASN A 102 -3.39 9.18 -23.98
CA ASN A 102 -3.67 8.82 -25.38
C ASN A 102 -3.12 9.87 -26.38
N LYS A 103 -3.28 11.16 -26.08
CA LYS A 103 -2.68 12.24 -26.91
C LYS A 103 -1.16 12.15 -26.94
N THR A 104 -0.55 11.89 -25.80
CA THR A 104 0.92 11.73 -25.72
C THR A 104 1.37 10.57 -26.57
N ARG A 105 0.68 9.43 -26.52
CA ARG A 105 0.95 8.25 -27.34
C ARG A 105 0.84 8.56 -28.84
N ILE A 106 -0.24 9.20 -29.27
CA ILE A 106 -0.44 9.61 -30.66
C ILE A 106 0.69 10.52 -31.13
N THR A 107 1.02 11.55 -30.36
CA THR A 107 2.11 12.49 -30.70
C THR A 107 3.46 11.77 -30.84
N TYR A 108 3.70 10.80 -29.98
CA TYR A 108 4.92 10.01 -29.98
C TYR A 108 5.00 9.13 -31.26
N MET A 109 3.92 8.45 -31.61
CA MET A 109 3.84 7.63 -32.84
C MET A 109 3.98 8.47 -34.10
N GLU A 110 3.44 9.69 -34.14
CA GLU A 110 3.62 10.61 -35.27
C GLU A 110 5.07 11.07 -35.41
N ARG A 111 5.76 11.37 -34.34
CA ARG A 111 7.19 11.74 -34.36
C ARG A 111 8.04 10.58 -34.88
N LEU A 112 7.74 9.37 -34.47
CA LEU A 112 8.38 8.16 -34.95
C LEU A 112 8.23 8.02 -36.47
N LYS A 113 6.99 8.08 -36.94
CA LYS A 113 6.69 7.97 -38.37
C LYS A 113 7.46 8.99 -39.19
N LYS A 114 7.54 10.24 -38.72
CA LYS A 114 8.34 11.28 -39.40
C LYS A 114 9.83 10.98 -39.39
N SER A 115 10.36 10.45 -38.27
CA SER A 115 11.77 10.05 -38.19
C SER A 115 12.11 8.92 -39.13
N ASN A 116 11.27 7.90 -39.24
CA ASN A 116 11.46 6.75 -40.11
C ASN A 116 11.47 7.18 -41.58
N ILE A 117 10.52 8.01 -42.00
CA ILE A 117 10.48 8.56 -43.37
C ILE A 117 11.76 9.35 -43.69
N ALA A 118 12.33 10.09 -42.75
CA ALA A 118 13.56 10.83 -42.94
C ALA A 118 14.79 9.92 -43.05
N LEU A 119 14.82 8.81 -42.32
CA LEU A 119 15.89 7.80 -42.40
C LEU A 119 15.82 7.03 -43.73
N ASP A 120 14.63 6.61 -44.16
CA ASP A 120 14.41 5.94 -45.46
C ASP A 120 14.91 6.79 -46.64
N LYS A 121 14.58 8.08 -46.66
CA LYS A 121 15.06 9.00 -47.67
C LYS A 121 16.59 9.13 -47.71
N LYS A 122 17.25 9.12 -46.52
CA LYS A 122 18.72 9.15 -46.44
C LYS A 122 19.34 7.85 -46.93
N GLU A 123 18.78 6.70 -46.58
CA GLU A 123 19.23 5.40 -47.08
C GLU A 123 19.10 5.31 -48.59
N GLU A 124 17.97 5.77 -49.15
CA GLU A 124 17.73 5.76 -50.60
C GLU A 124 18.74 6.64 -51.36
N ALA A 125 19.01 7.86 -50.87
CA ALA A 125 20.02 8.76 -51.44
C ALA A 125 21.45 8.17 -51.35
N LEU A 126 21.78 7.40 -50.36
CA LEU A 126 23.07 6.71 -50.25
C LEU A 126 23.15 5.53 -51.22
N LYS A 127 22.08 4.76 -51.41
CA LYS A 127 21.99 3.67 -52.40
C LYS A 127 22.19 4.19 -53.84
N GLU A 128 21.58 5.33 -54.16
CA GLU A 128 21.81 5.97 -55.48
C GLU A 128 23.28 6.33 -55.68
N LYS A 129 23.95 6.92 -54.67
CA LYS A 129 25.37 7.23 -54.72
C LYS A 129 26.25 5.98 -54.89
N ILE A 130 25.92 4.90 -54.20
CA ILE A 130 26.61 3.62 -54.30
C ILE A 130 26.48 3.09 -55.74
N ALA A 131 25.28 3.10 -56.32
CA ALA A 131 25.05 2.65 -57.68
C ALA A 131 25.87 3.44 -58.75
N ILE A 132 26.00 4.76 -58.55
CA ILE A 132 26.86 5.60 -59.42
C ILE A 132 28.32 5.18 -59.26
N LEU A 133 28.82 5.00 -58.04
CA LEU A 133 30.19 4.56 -57.78
C LEU A 133 30.49 3.16 -58.38
N GLU A 134 29.55 2.23 -58.24
CA GLU A 134 29.68 0.88 -58.83
C GLU A 134 29.79 0.91 -60.35
N ASN A 135 28.96 1.72 -60.98
CA ASN A 135 29.07 1.94 -62.43
C ASN A 135 30.43 2.55 -62.85
N GLU A 136 30.95 3.51 -62.06
CA GLU A 136 32.27 4.09 -62.30
C GLU A 136 33.39 3.05 -62.11
N ILE A 137 33.32 2.24 -61.05
CA ILE A 137 34.27 1.15 -60.78
C ILE A 137 34.25 0.14 -61.96
N GLU A 138 33.09 -0.25 -62.45
CA GLU A 138 32.96 -1.17 -63.60
C GLU A 138 33.55 -0.57 -64.86
N ASN A 139 33.34 0.72 -65.14
CA ASN A 139 33.98 1.42 -66.26
C ASN A 139 35.49 1.44 -66.14
N TYR A 140 36.04 1.63 -64.89
CA TYR A 140 37.48 1.52 -64.67
C TYR A 140 37.99 0.09 -64.90
N ASN A 141 37.27 -0.92 -64.46
CA ASN A 141 37.59 -2.33 -64.68
C ASN A 141 37.70 -2.62 -66.20
N ARG A 142 36.68 -2.25 -67.02
CA ARG A 142 36.68 -2.42 -68.44
C ARG A 142 37.87 -1.73 -69.10
N LYS A 143 38.17 -0.49 -68.73
CA LYS A 143 39.34 0.26 -69.26
C LYS A 143 40.69 -0.37 -68.88
N ILE A 144 40.79 -0.98 -67.71
CA ILE A 144 41.97 -1.71 -67.24
C ILE A 144 42.12 -3.00 -68.07
N ASP A 145 41.05 -3.74 -68.29
CA ASP A 145 41.02 -5.00 -69.04
C ASP A 145 41.34 -4.77 -70.56
N GLU A 146 40.79 -3.73 -71.13
CA GLU A 146 41.11 -3.31 -72.51
C GLU A 146 42.58 -2.96 -72.66
N MET A 147 43.23 -2.38 -71.65
CA MET A 147 44.65 -2.06 -71.68
C MET A 147 45.55 -3.28 -71.48
N ASN A 148 45.05 -4.33 -70.86
CA ASN A 148 45.78 -5.58 -70.65
C ASN A 148 45.76 -6.49 -71.83
N THR A 149 44.86 -6.29 -72.82
CA THR A 149 44.69 -7.12 -73.97
C THR A 149 45.45 -6.62 -75.26
N GLY A 150 46.18 -5.48 -75.18
CA GLY A 150 46.87 -4.85 -76.35
C GLY A 150 48.38 -4.81 -76.23
N PHE A 151 49.08 -4.72 -77.40
CA PHE A 151 50.54 -4.63 -77.49
C PHE A 151 51.21 -3.42 -76.78
N GLY A 152 50.46 -2.59 -76.12
CA GLY A 152 50.89 -1.37 -75.39
C GLY A 152 51.29 -1.53 -73.89
N PHE A 153 51.58 -2.74 -73.45
CA PHE A 153 51.79 -3.06 -71.99
C PHE A 153 52.91 -2.22 -71.31
N ILE A 154 53.98 -1.90 -72.00
CA ILE A 154 55.13 -1.19 -71.38
C ILE A 154 54.87 0.33 -71.21
N ILE A 155 54.15 0.94 -72.15
CA ILE A 155 53.87 2.41 -72.12
C ILE A 155 52.73 2.71 -71.17
N ASN A 156 51.87 1.74 -70.89
CA ASN A 156 50.66 1.92 -70.10
C ASN A 156 50.84 1.66 -68.57
N PHE A 157 52.03 1.18 -68.16
CA PHE A 157 52.26 0.81 -66.76
C PHE A 157 52.04 1.96 -65.75
N PHE A 158 52.47 3.20 -66.07
CA PHE A 158 52.25 4.37 -65.20
C PHE A 158 50.77 4.83 -65.23
N THR A 159 50.09 4.69 -66.31
CA THR A 159 48.66 5.03 -66.46
C THR A 159 47.78 4.01 -65.73
N MET A 160 48.17 2.72 -65.74
CA MET A 160 47.54 1.66 -64.95
C MET A 160 47.61 1.93 -63.44
N LYS A 161 48.79 2.23 -62.89
CA LYS A 161 48.97 2.58 -61.48
C LYS A 161 48.04 3.75 -61.04
N LYS A 162 47.89 4.75 -61.88
CA LYS A 162 47.04 5.90 -61.63
C LYS A 162 45.54 5.50 -61.62
N LYS A 163 45.14 4.62 -62.57
CA LYS A 163 43.77 4.10 -62.67
C LYS A 163 43.45 3.17 -61.48
N ASP A 164 44.37 2.28 -61.08
CA ASP A 164 44.20 1.42 -59.92
C ASP A 164 44.07 2.22 -58.65
N LYS A 165 44.83 3.32 -58.49
CA LYS A 165 44.68 4.22 -57.35
C LYS A 165 43.30 4.89 -57.29
N LEU A 166 42.83 5.41 -58.43
CA LEU A 166 41.50 6.02 -58.55
C LEU A 166 40.37 5.00 -58.27
N LYS A 167 40.53 3.78 -58.85
CA LYS A 167 39.61 2.68 -58.59
C LYS A 167 39.54 2.37 -57.06
N LYS A 168 40.69 2.30 -56.39
CA LYS A 168 40.72 2.08 -54.90
C LYS A 168 40.03 3.20 -54.15
N GLU A 169 40.25 4.47 -54.51
CA GLU A 169 39.58 5.61 -53.92
C GLU A 169 38.05 5.55 -54.07
N LEU A 170 37.56 5.04 -55.23
CA LEU A 170 36.11 4.85 -55.46
C LEU A 170 35.54 3.70 -54.60
N ILE A 171 36.30 2.60 -54.47
CA ILE A 171 35.93 1.47 -53.63
C ILE A 171 35.86 1.93 -52.15
N ASP A 172 36.90 2.63 -51.68
CA ASP A 172 36.92 3.15 -50.32
C ASP A 172 35.71 4.07 -50.02
N LYS A 173 35.31 4.94 -50.96
CA LYS A 173 34.10 5.77 -50.85
C LYS A 173 32.80 4.95 -50.87
N ARG A 174 32.71 3.93 -51.72
CA ARG A 174 31.56 3.03 -51.74
C ARG A 174 31.41 2.33 -50.41
N ASP A 175 32.50 1.79 -49.87
CA ASP A 175 32.51 1.07 -48.59
C ASP A 175 32.19 2.01 -47.42
N GLU A 176 32.62 3.29 -47.48
CA GLU A 176 32.19 4.32 -46.53
C GLU A 176 30.67 4.55 -46.55
N TYR A 177 30.06 4.64 -47.76
CA TYR A 177 28.61 4.80 -47.86
C TYR A 177 27.84 3.56 -47.40
N ILE A 178 28.36 2.35 -47.65
CA ILE A 178 27.80 1.10 -47.12
C ILE A 178 27.83 1.14 -45.60
N GLY A 179 28.94 1.52 -44.95
CA GLY A 179 29.04 1.69 -43.51
C GLY A 179 28.05 2.72 -42.96
N GLN A 180 27.80 3.81 -43.67
CA GLN A 180 26.81 4.81 -43.28
C GLN A 180 25.38 4.24 -43.33
N ILE A 181 25.05 3.38 -44.30
CA ILE A 181 23.75 2.68 -44.38
C ILE A 181 23.59 1.72 -43.18
N GLU A 182 24.63 0.96 -42.85
CA GLU A 182 24.62 0.04 -41.71
C GLU A 182 24.42 0.78 -40.39
N ASP A 183 25.07 1.94 -40.23
CA ASP A 183 24.89 2.80 -39.04
C ASP A 183 23.45 3.35 -38.96
N ILE A 184 22.89 3.80 -40.09
CA ILE A 184 21.50 4.25 -40.17
C ILE A 184 20.53 3.12 -39.75
N ARG A 185 20.72 1.92 -40.28
CA ARG A 185 19.89 0.75 -39.97
C ARG A 185 20.01 0.34 -38.49
N SER A 186 21.22 0.33 -37.98
CA SER A 186 21.48 0.03 -36.56
C SER A 186 20.77 1.03 -35.62
N ARG A 187 20.87 2.32 -35.96
CA ARG A 187 20.17 3.38 -35.20
C ARG A 187 18.64 3.24 -35.29
N TRP A 188 18.14 2.84 -36.46
CA TRP A 188 16.71 2.62 -36.65
C TRP A 188 16.19 1.46 -35.81
N ILE A 189 16.85 0.29 -35.87
CA ILE A 189 16.49 -0.88 -35.06
C ILE A 189 16.48 -0.52 -33.57
N LYS A 190 17.54 0.16 -33.09
CA LYS A 190 17.61 0.58 -31.69
C LYS A 190 16.50 1.56 -31.32
N ALA A 191 16.19 2.51 -32.18
CA ALA A 191 15.10 3.45 -31.95
C ALA A 191 13.74 2.74 -31.91
N GLU A 192 13.50 1.76 -32.77
CA GLU A 192 12.28 0.97 -32.80
C GLU A 192 12.12 0.10 -31.54
N GLU A 193 13.20 -0.51 -31.03
CA GLU A 193 13.20 -1.24 -29.76
C GLU A 193 12.91 -0.33 -28.55
N ASP A 194 13.55 0.82 -28.46
CA ASP A 194 13.37 1.76 -27.36
C ASP A 194 11.93 2.29 -27.33
N ILE A 195 11.37 2.50 -28.52
CA ILE A 195 9.99 2.95 -28.69
C ILE A 195 8.99 1.86 -28.33
N GLY A 196 9.23 0.64 -28.75
CA GLY A 196 8.39 -0.50 -28.36
C GLY A 196 8.31 -0.67 -26.85
N LYS A 197 9.43 -0.47 -26.13
CA LYS A 197 9.47 -0.51 -24.66
C LYS A 197 8.67 0.63 -24.03
N GLU A 198 8.79 1.84 -24.57
CA GLU A 198 8.05 3.01 -24.06
C GLU A 198 6.54 2.89 -24.34
N ASP A 199 6.14 2.48 -25.55
CA ASP A 199 4.73 2.28 -25.90
C ASP A 199 4.09 1.18 -25.01
N SER A 200 4.82 0.09 -24.75
CA SER A 200 4.35 -0.95 -23.83
C SER A 200 4.07 -0.43 -22.42
N LYS A 201 4.97 0.40 -21.86
CA LYS A 201 4.76 1.02 -20.54
C LYS A 201 3.56 1.95 -20.53
N ILE A 202 3.42 2.79 -21.56
CA ILE A 202 2.28 3.70 -21.70
C ILE A 202 0.98 2.91 -21.82
N GLN A 203 0.99 1.80 -22.56
CA GLN A 203 -0.16 0.93 -22.75
C GLN A 203 -0.54 0.23 -21.43
N GLU A 204 0.41 -0.25 -20.63
CA GLU A 204 0.17 -0.82 -19.31
C GLU A 204 -0.47 0.19 -18.37
N GLN A 205 0.05 1.42 -18.32
CA GLN A 205 -0.52 2.50 -17.52
C GLN A 205 -1.94 2.85 -17.96
N TRP A 206 -2.17 2.92 -19.25
CA TRP A 206 -3.49 3.19 -19.82
C TRP A 206 -4.49 2.09 -19.46
N ASN A 207 -4.11 0.81 -19.62
CA ASN A 207 -4.96 -0.34 -19.28
C ASN A 207 -5.34 -0.35 -17.79
N TYR A 208 -4.36 -0.08 -16.91
CA TYR A 208 -4.61 0.01 -15.48
C TYR A 208 -5.61 1.12 -15.14
N LEU A 209 -5.37 2.33 -15.62
CA LEU A 209 -6.26 3.47 -15.38
C LEU A 209 -7.64 3.28 -16.00
N GLN A 210 -7.73 2.65 -17.16
CA GLN A 210 -9.00 2.34 -17.81
C GLN A 210 -9.83 1.33 -17.00
N ALA A 211 -9.19 0.33 -16.40
CA ALA A 211 -9.86 -0.61 -15.52
C ALA A 211 -10.39 0.09 -14.25
N GLU A 212 -9.59 0.93 -13.62
CA GLU A 212 -10.02 1.73 -12.45
C GLU A 212 -11.17 2.69 -12.80
N TYR A 213 -11.09 3.37 -13.96
CA TYR A 213 -12.15 4.25 -14.45
C TYR A 213 -13.47 3.50 -14.66
N SER A 214 -13.41 2.29 -15.23
CA SER A 214 -14.60 1.46 -15.44
C SER A 214 -15.26 1.07 -14.11
N ILE A 215 -14.46 0.63 -13.12
CA ILE A 215 -14.94 0.28 -11.77
C ILE A 215 -15.59 1.50 -11.10
N LEU A 216 -14.94 2.67 -11.20
CA LEU A 216 -15.44 3.89 -10.60
C LEU A 216 -16.78 4.34 -11.26
N THR A 217 -16.86 4.23 -12.59
CA THR A 217 -18.08 4.58 -13.33
C THR A 217 -19.25 3.64 -12.97
N GLU A 218 -19.00 2.35 -12.88
CA GLU A 218 -19.97 1.36 -12.42
C GLU A 218 -20.45 1.65 -10.99
N LYS A 219 -19.52 1.98 -10.09
CA LYS A 219 -19.85 2.37 -8.71
C LYS A 219 -20.74 3.60 -8.67
N ILE A 220 -20.46 4.63 -9.46
CA ILE A 220 -21.29 5.83 -9.55
C ILE A 220 -22.71 5.47 -10.03
N LEU A 221 -22.81 4.67 -11.07
CA LEU A 221 -24.11 4.24 -11.62
C LEU A 221 -24.93 3.45 -10.58
N ASN A 222 -24.29 2.52 -9.87
CA ASN A 222 -24.94 1.73 -8.82
C ASN A 222 -25.44 2.61 -7.67
N LEU A 223 -24.64 3.61 -7.25
CA LEU A 223 -25.05 4.58 -6.24
C LEU A 223 -26.22 5.44 -6.70
N GLU A 224 -26.24 5.90 -7.94
CA GLU A 224 -27.34 6.69 -8.50
C GLU A 224 -28.63 5.87 -8.58
N ASN A 225 -28.54 4.61 -9.00
CA ASN A 225 -29.69 3.72 -9.09
C ASN A 225 -30.29 3.36 -7.72
N SER A 226 -29.44 3.24 -6.69
CA SER A 226 -29.87 2.88 -5.33
C SER A 226 -30.03 4.08 -4.40
N ARG A 227 -29.97 5.30 -4.94
CA ARG A 227 -29.91 6.55 -4.18
C ARG A 227 -30.94 6.65 -3.07
N ASP A 228 -32.22 6.56 -3.43
CA ASP A 228 -33.32 6.80 -2.49
C ASP A 228 -33.41 5.72 -1.42
N GLU A 229 -33.08 4.49 -1.77
CA GLU A 229 -33.01 3.37 -0.83
C GLU A 229 -31.84 3.57 0.16
N LEU A 230 -30.64 3.90 -0.34
CA LEU A 230 -29.46 4.12 0.49
C LEU A 230 -29.65 5.29 1.46
N ILE A 231 -30.26 6.39 0.99
CA ILE A 231 -30.55 7.54 1.85
C ILE A 231 -31.55 7.17 2.95
N ARG A 232 -32.62 6.45 2.63
CA ARG A 232 -33.64 6.02 3.61
C ARG A 232 -33.04 5.04 4.63
N LYS A 233 -32.28 4.04 4.17
CA LYS A 233 -31.59 3.09 5.04
C LYS A 233 -30.60 3.78 5.96
N GLY A 234 -29.76 4.67 5.43
CA GLY A 234 -28.82 5.46 6.20
C GLY A 234 -29.50 6.34 7.25
N ALA A 235 -30.55 7.05 6.88
CA ALA A 235 -31.30 7.93 7.78
C ALA A 235 -31.96 7.14 8.93
N PHE A 236 -32.54 5.97 8.63
CA PHE A 236 -33.13 5.12 9.66
C PHE A 236 -32.06 4.56 10.63
N THR A 237 -30.94 4.09 10.09
CA THR A 237 -29.83 3.59 10.90
C THR A 237 -29.25 4.68 11.82
N GLU A 238 -29.10 5.91 11.33
CA GLU A 238 -28.65 7.06 12.11
C GLU A 238 -29.65 7.42 13.21
N ALA A 239 -30.94 7.47 12.87
CA ALA A 239 -32.02 7.72 13.83
C ALA A 239 -32.00 6.69 14.99
N LEU A 240 -31.90 5.39 14.64
CA LEU A 240 -31.77 4.34 15.65
C LEU A 240 -30.51 4.49 16.51
N SER A 241 -29.38 4.80 15.88
CA SER A 241 -28.11 4.98 16.62
C SER A 241 -28.18 6.15 17.58
N THR A 242 -28.85 7.24 17.20
CA THR A 242 -29.05 8.42 18.05
C THR A 242 -29.99 8.10 19.21
N LEU A 243 -31.11 7.43 18.92
CA LEU A 243 -32.06 7.02 19.97
C LEU A 243 -31.41 6.09 20.99
N THR A 244 -30.72 5.06 20.51
CA THR A 244 -30.11 4.02 21.37
C THR A 244 -28.87 4.50 22.12
N GLY A 245 -28.30 5.64 21.75
CA GLY A 245 -27.22 6.32 22.49
C GLY A 245 -27.70 7.33 23.53
N SER A 246 -29.02 7.60 23.64
CA SER A 246 -29.54 8.57 24.60
C SER A 246 -29.44 8.04 26.04
N GLU A 247 -29.26 8.98 27.00
CA GLU A 247 -29.22 8.63 28.43
C GLU A 247 -30.53 8.00 28.92
N GLU A 248 -31.66 8.44 28.40
CA GLU A 248 -32.99 7.91 28.70
C GLU A 248 -33.13 6.46 28.24
N PHE A 249 -32.58 6.12 27.08
CA PHE A 249 -32.59 4.75 26.56
C PHE A 249 -31.66 3.83 27.35
N LEU A 250 -30.52 4.35 27.81
CA LEU A 250 -29.59 3.61 28.67
C LEU A 250 -30.16 3.39 30.07
N ALA A 251 -30.93 4.34 30.60
CA ALA A 251 -31.60 4.20 31.89
C ALA A 251 -32.72 3.13 31.87
N LEU A 252 -33.42 2.94 30.77
CA LEU A 252 -34.38 1.84 30.60
C LEU A 252 -33.69 0.47 30.73
N LYS A 253 -32.45 0.37 30.33
CA LYS A 253 -31.64 -0.86 30.38
C LYS A 253 -31.21 -1.26 31.79
N GLU A 254 -31.02 -0.32 32.73
CA GLU A 254 -30.56 -0.61 34.09
C GLU A 254 -31.61 -1.36 34.91
N ASN A 255 -32.86 -1.35 34.50
CA ASN A 255 -33.98 -1.97 35.24
C ASN A 255 -34.30 -3.41 34.81
N ILE A 256 -33.52 -4.02 33.89
CA ILE A 256 -33.87 -5.29 33.29
C ILE A 256 -32.94 -6.44 33.76
N ILE A 257 -33.46 -7.68 33.66
CA ILE A 257 -32.92 -8.92 34.22
C ILE A 257 -31.50 -9.23 33.69
N LYS A 258 -30.58 -9.57 34.59
CA LYS A 258 -29.20 -9.97 34.27
C LYS A 258 -29.14 -11.42 33.80
N HIS A 259 -28.42 -11.65 32.70
CA HIS A 259 -28.09 -12.99 32.26
C HIS A 259 -26.80 -13.51 32.89
N GLY A 260 -26.68 -14.85 32.98
CA GLY A 260 -25.48 -15.53 33.49
C GLY A 260 -24.34 -15.62 32.48
N SER A 261 -23.64 -16.74 32.46
CA SER A 261 -22.53 -16.97 31.55
C SER A 261 -23.00 -17.22 30.10
N CYS A 262 -22.31 -16.66 29.13
CA CYS A 262 -22.56 -16.87 27.73
C CYS A 262 -22.21 -18.31 27.31
N SER A 263 -23.10 -18.99 26.59
CA SER A 263 -22.91 -20.37 26.09
C SER A 263 -21.77 -20.47 25.07
N ARG A 264 -21.52 -19.40 24.30
CA ARG A 264 -20.50 -19.36 23.25
C ARG A 264 -19.10 -19.08 23.76
N CYS A 265 -18.92 -18.05 24.61
CA CYS A 265 -17.59 -17.61 25.06
C CYS A 265 -17.32 -17.84 26.55
N GLY A 266 -18.29 -18.30 27.32
CA GLY A 266 -18.16 -18.55 28.76
C GLY A 266 -18.10 -17.31 29.64
N SER A 267 -18.13 -16.10 29.06
CA SER A 267 -18.01 -14.84 29.82
C SER A 267 -19.27 -14.54 30.61
N ALA A 268 -19.11 -14.00 31.81
CA ALA A 268 -20.21 -13.52 32.65
C ALA A 268 -20.74 -12.19 32.10
N ASN A 269 -22.07 -12.08 32.00
CA ASN A 269 -22.74 -10.87 31.50
C ASN A 269 -23.62 -10.28 32.59
N GLU A 270 -23.24 -9.12 33.07
CA GLU A 270 -23.93 -8.46 34.17
C GLU A 270 -24.87 -7.34 33.74
N LYS A 271 -24.71 -6.84 32.53
CA LYS A 271 -25.33 -5.60 32.09
C LYS A 271 -26.27 -5.75 30.88
N ASN A 272 -26.04 -6.71 30.01
CA ASN A 272 -26.85 -6.92 28.81
C ASN A 272 -27.88 -8.03 28.98
N ILE A 273 -29.02 -7.87 28.35
CA ILE A 273 -30.15 -8.80 28.50
C ILE A 273 -30.37 -9.65 27.23
N PHE A 274 -29.96 -9.18 26.08
CA PHE A 274 -30.20 -9.88 24.84
C PHE A 274 -28.91 -10.44 24.24
N PHE A 275 -27.78 -9.77 24.47
CA PHE A 275 -26.51 -10.14 23.85
C PHE A 275 -25.36 -10.23 24.85
N CYS A 276 -24.40 -11.08 24.53
CA CYS A 276 -23.16 -11.17 25.28
C CYS A 276 -22.28 -9.93 25.02
N ASP A 277 -21.84 -9.24 26.06
CA ASP A 277 -20.93 -8.08 26.00
C ASP A 277 -19.60 -8.35 25.29
N TYR A 278 -19.17 -9.63 25.31
CA TYR A 278 -17.86 -10.05 24.82
C TYR A 278 -17.85 -10.52 23.38
N CYS A 279 -18.90 -11.24 22.95
CA CYS A 279 -18.91 -11.88 21.63
C CYS A 279 -20.16 -11.58 20.79
N GLY A 280 -21.14 -10.84 21.33
CA GLY A 280 -22.37 -10.51 20.64
C GLY A 280 -23.30 -11.71 20.40
N GLU A 281 -23.14 -12.82 21.16
CA GLU A 281 -24.05 -13.96 21.06
C GLU A 281 -25.40 -13.63 21.67
N HIS A 282 -26.48 -13.97 20.97
CA HIS A 282 -27.84 -13.74 21.43
C HIS A 282 -28.25 -14.74 22.51
N PHE A 283 -28.90 -14.25 23.59
CA PHE A 283 -29.32 -15.09 24.70
C PHE A 283 -30.72 -15.69 24.59
N SER A 284 -31.56 -15.18 23.68
CA SER A 284 -32.93 -15.61 23.49
C SER A 284 -33.15 -16.20 22.10
N GLU A 285 -33.93 -17.30 22.02
CA GLU A 285 -34.34 -17.90 20.74
C GLU A 285 -35.55 -17.18 20.12
N ASN A 286 -36.30 -16.42 20.90
CA ASN A 286 -37.49 -15.72 20.45
C ASN A 286 -37.18 -14.24 20.16
N ARG A 287 -37.59 -13.79 18.99
CA ARG A 287 -37.47 -12.39 18.62
C ARG A 287 -38.44 -11.54 19.46
N PRO A 288 -37.95 -10.47 20.12
CA PRO A 288 -38.81 -9.59 20.90
C PRO A 288 -39.79 -8.80 20.00
N ASP A 289 -40.71 -8.09 20.61
CA ASP A 289 -41.55 -7.07 19.97
C ASP A 289 -40.65 -5.87 19.51
N ILE A 290 -41.27 -4.87 18.85
CA ILE A 290 -40.52 -3.71 18.33
C ILE A 290 -39.78 -2.98 19.42
N ALA A 291 -40.37 -2.81 20.61
CA ALA A 291 -39.70 -2.16 21.74
C ALA A 291 -38.48 -2.96 22.20
N GLY A 292 -38.62 -4.28 22.33
CA GLY A 292 -37.50 -5.18 22.64
C GLY A 292 -36.41 -5.15 21.57
N SER A 293 -36.78 -5.17 20.27
CA SER A 293 -35.80 -5.07 19.17
C SER A 293 -35.06 -3.72 19.12
N LEU A 294 -35.69 -2.63 19.54
CA LEU A 294 -35.02 -1.34 19.70
C LEU A 294 -33.97 -1.41 20.83
N ILE A 295 -34.29 -2.06 21.96
CA ILE A 295 -33.34 -2.27 23.06
C ILE A 295 -32.19 -3.18 22.61
N GLU A 296 -32.48 -4.28 21.92
CA GLU A 296 -31.46 -5.16 21.32
C GLU A 296 -30.50 -4.41 20.40
N THR A 297 -31.02 -3.56 19.51
CA THR A 297 -30.20 -2.74 18.62
C THR A 297 -29.30 -1.80 19.40
N GLY A 298 -29.77 -1.23 20.53
CA GLY A 298 -28.97 -0.40 21.41
C GLY A 298 -27.84 -1.17 22.07
N GLU A 299 -28.08 -2.37 22.56
CA GLU A 299 -27.04 -3.26 23.07
C GLU A 299 -25.98 -3.59 22.02
N LEU A 300 -26.41 -3.98 20.82
CA LEU A 300 -25.53 -4.30 19.71
C LEU A 300 -24.66 -3.10 19.30
N ASN A 301 -25.20 -1.89 19.34
CA ASN A 301 -24.42 -0.68 19.06
C ASN A 301 -23.29 -0.45 20.07
N ILE A 302 -23.56 -0.71 21.35
CA ILE A 302 -22.54 -0.59 22.43
C ILE A 302 -21.45 -1.65 22.22
N ILE A 303 -21.85 -2.91 21.98
CA ILE A 303 -20.91 -4.02 21.77
C ILE A 303 -20.09 -3.78 20.50
N PHE A 304 -20.73 -3.32 19.41
CA PHE A 304 -20.06 -2.96 18.15
C PHE A 304 -18.96 -1.90 18.39
N THR A 305 -19.31 -0.81 19.08
CA THR A 305 -18.36 0.27 19.36
C THR A 305 -17.21 -0.21 20.23
N SER A 306 -17.50 -1.05 21.22
CA SER A 306 -16.50 -1.66 22.11
C SER A 306 -15.51 -2.55 21.35
N LEU A 307 -16.00 -3.43 20.49
CA LEU A 307 -15.17 -4.31 19.67
C LEU A 307 -14.34 -3.52 18.66
N MET A 308 -14.93 -2.50 18.03
CA MET A 308 -14.22 -1.63 17.09
C MET A 308 -13.04 -0.91 17.76
N GLU A 309 -13.23 -0.38 18.98
CA GLU A 309 -12.15 0.28 19.70
C GLU A 309 -11.07 -0.73 20.11
N GLY A 310 -11.45 -1.93 20.57
CA GLY A 310 -10.51 -3.01 20.88
C GLY A 310 -9.64 -3.39 19.68
N VAL A 311 -10.23 -3.57 18.50
CA VAL A 311 -9.51 -3.86 17.24
C VAL A 311 -8.58 -2.72 16.87
N LYS A 312 -9.06 -1.48 16.90
CA LYS A 312 -8.27 -0.28 16.56
C LYS A 312 -7.04 -0.15 17.46
N GLN A 313 -7.17 -0.37 18.75
CA GLN A 313 -6.04 -0.33 19.69
C GLN A 313 -5.03 -1.44 19.40
N CYS A 314 -5.49 -2.67 19.13
CA CYS A 314 -4.59 -3.75 18.72
C CYS A 314 -3.78 -3.37 17.46
N VAL A 315 -4.44 -2.90 16.42
CA VAL A 315 -3.79 -2.50 15.14
C VAL A 315 -2.74 -1.42 15.38
N SER A 316 -3.09 -0.37 16.14
CA SER A 316 -2.18 0.74 16.42
C SER A 316 -0.93 0.28 17.18
N HIS A 317 -1.09 -0.58 18.19
CA HIS A 317 0.03 -1.08 18.99
C HIS A 317 0.89 -2.08 18.23
N ILE A 318 0.31 -2.94 17.39
CA ILE A 318 1.06 -3.83 16.48
C ILE A 318 1.92 -3.00 15.53
N ALA A 319 1.36 -1.96 14.93
CA ALA A 319 2.11 -1.08 14.03
C ALA A 319 3.28 -0.38 14.75
N LEU A 320 3.04 0.13 15.96
CA LEU A 320 4.05 0.76 16.81
C LEU A 320 5.19 -0.21 17.15
N MET A 321 4.86 -1.41 17.63
CA MET A 321 5.86 -2.43 17.99
C MET A 321 6.69 -2.88 16.80
N ARG A 322 6.07 -3.04 15.63
CA ARG A 322 6.79 -3.35 14.38
C ARG A 322 7.74 -2.23 13.97
N GLY A 323 7.34 -0.98 14.12
CA GLY A 323 8.18 0.19 13.85
C GLY A 323 9.42 0.24 14.75
N ILE A 324 9.24 0.05 16.05
CA ILE A 324 10.33 0.01 17.03
C ILE A 324 11.26 -1.17 16.76
N LYS A 325 10.70 -2.36 16.50
CA LYS A 325 11.49 -3.55 16.16
C LYS A 325 12.35 -3.32 14.91
N GLY A 326 11.78 -2.74 13.85
CA GLY A 326 12.54 -2.41 12.65
C GLY A 326 13.70 -1.44 12.92
N GLY A 327 13.52 -0.49 13.84
CA GLY A 327 14.59 0.37 14.34
C GLY A 327 15.69 -0.41 15.08
N LEU A 328 15.29 -1.34 15.97
CA LEU A 328 16.24 -2.20 16.70
C LEU A 328 17.03 -3.10 15.76
N GLU A 329 16.42 -3.72 14.79
CA GLU A 329 17.09 -4.59 13.81
C GLU A 329 18.14 -3.83 12.99
N LYS A 330 17.85 -2.60 12.57
CA LYS A 330 18.82 -1.73 11.90
C LYS A 330 20.00 -1.39 12.83
N PHE A 331 19.69 -1.08 14.09
CA PHE A 331 20.71 -0.76 15.08
C PHE A 331 21.58 -1.98 15.42
N ILE A 332 20.99 -3.15 15.61
CA ILE A 332 21.71 -4.42 15.80
C ILE A 332 22.64 -4.69 14.61
N LYS A 333 22.19 -4.46 13.38
CA LYS A 333 23.04 -4.61 12.19
C LYS A 333 24.27 -3.70 12.26
N SER A 334 24.09 -2.42 12.60
CA SER A 334 25.21 -1.49 12.76
C SER A 334 26.20 -1.93 13.83
N ILE A 335 25.73 -2.45 14.98
CA ILE A 335 26.61 -2.97 16.03
C ILE A 335 27.35 -4.23 15.56
N LYS A 336 26.69 -5.11 14.82
CA LYS A 336 27.35 -6.31 14.25
C LYS A 336 28.45 -5.93 13.25
N GLU A 337 28.30 -4.84 12.51
CA GLU A 337 29.35 -4.30 11.63
C GLU A 337 30.56 -3.78 12.43
N VAL A 338 30.29 -3.06 13.54
CA VAL A 338 31.35 -2.64 14.48
C VAL A 338 32.06 -3.86 15.10
N LYS A 339 31.27 -4.89 15.51
CA LYS A 339 31.81 -6.14 16.04
C LYS A 339 32.69 -6.89 15.02
N ALA A 340 32.26 -6.96 13.77
CA ALA A 340 33.02 -7.58 12.69
C ALA A 340 34.34 -6.83 12.43
N THR A 341 34.38 -5.50 12.66
CA THR A 341 35.63 -4.72 12.61
C THR A 341 36.55 -5.05 13.77
N GLU A 342 36.02 -5.13 15.00
CA GLU A 342 36.78 -5.59 16.19
C GLU A 342 37.40 -6.97 15.95
N ASP A 343 36.62 -7.92 15.40
CA ASP A 343 37.07 -9.29 15.15
C ASP A 343 38.13 -9.39 14.00
N ARG A 344 38.07 -8.48 13.02
CA ARG A 344 39.00 -8.45 11.88
C ARG A 344 40.38 -7.92 12.26
N TYR A 345 40.42 -6.95 13.14
CA TYR A 345 41.64 -6.27 13.51
C TYR A 345 42.07 -6.66 14.95
N SER A 346 42.84 -7.74 15.08
CA SER A 346 43.29 -8.29 16.38
C SER A 346 44.09 -7.33 17.23
N GLN A 347 44.56 -6.19 16.67
CA GLN A 347 45.24 -5.12 17.38
C GLN A 347 44.31 -4.18 18.14
N LEU A 348 43.02 -4.17 17.79
CA LEU A 348 42.02 -3.33 18.47
C LEU A 348 41.66 -3.96 19.84
N PRO A 349 41.61 -3.14 20.91
CA PRO A 349 41.14 -3.64 22.18
C PRO A 349 39.65 -3.98 22.12
N THR A 350 39.24 -5.00 22.88
CA THR A 350 37.80 -5.37 23.00
C THR A 350 37.00 -4.19 23.54
N LEU A 351 35.98 -3.75 22.77
CA LEU A 351 35.18 -2.59 23.11
C LEU A 351 34.30 -2.87 24.34
N LYS A 352 34.52 -2.08 25.39
CA LYS A 352 33.73 -2.16 26.63
C LYS A 352 32.65 -1.11 26.62
N ILE A 353 31.42 -1.56 26.48
CA ILE A 353 30.21 -0.71 26.41
C ILE A 353 29.33 -0.98 27.63
N GLU A 354 28.68 0.04 28.12
CA GLU A 354 27.68 -0.08 29.16
C GLU A 354 26.27 0.22 28.59
N VAL A 355 25.33 -0.70 28.78
CA VAL A 355 23.93 -0.44 28.41
C VAL A 355 23.40 0.64 29.34
N PRO A 356 22.95 1.80 28.84
CA PRO A 356 22.40 2.87 29.66
C PRO A 356 21.28 2.38 30.58
N GLU A 357 21.21 2.91 31.78
CA GLU A 357 20.18 2.52 32.77
C GLU A 357 18.78 2.74 32.23
N PHE A 358 18.56 3.85 31.54
CA PHE A 358 17.30 4.13 30.86
C PHE A 358 16.91 3.02 29.88
N SER A 359 17.86 2.52 29.08
CA SER A 359 17.60 1.46 28.09
C SER A 359 17.27 0.13 28.76
N ARG A 360 17.84 -0.16 29.93
CA ARG A 360 17.46 -1.33 30.74
C ARG A 360 16.03 -1.22 31.26
N LYS A 361 15.67 -0.05 31.79
CA LYS A 361 14.28 0.23 32.25
C LYS A 361 13.28 0.12 31.12
N PHE A 362 13.61 0.63 29.93
CA PHE A 362 12.77 0.50 28.76
C PHE A 362 12.50 -0.96 28.38
N ALA A 363 13.55 -1.79 28.34
CA ALA A 363 13.43 -3.22 28.05
C ALA A 363 12.61 -3.96 29.16
N GLU A 364 12.77 -3.57 30.43
CA GLU A 364 12.01 -4.12 31.53
C GLU A 364 10.52 -3.75 31.43
N ASN A 365 10.21 -2.51 31.07
CA ASN A 365 8.83 -2.09 30.81
C ASN A 365 8.18 -2.94 29.70
N LEU A 366 8.89 -3.25 28.61
CA LEU A 366 8.40 -4.15 27.58
C LEU A 366 8.11 -5.56 28.10
N LYS A 367 8.99 -6.10 28.94
CA LYS A 367 8.74 -7.41 29.61
C LYS A 367 7.50 -7.38 30.50
N ASN A 368 7.25 -6.27 31.19
CA ASN A 368 6.07 -6.10 32.02
C ASN A 368 4.79 -6.00 31.18
N ILE A 369 4.83 -5.29 30.05
CA ILE A 369 3.73 -5.25 29.08
C ILE A 369 3.46 -6.66 28.53
N ASP A 370 4.48 -7.39 28.13
CA ASP A 370 4.36 -8.77 27.64
C ASP A 370 3.65 -9.67 28.67
N LYS A 371 4.06 -9.61 29.95
CA LYS A 371 3.42 -10.35 31.04
C LYS A 371 1.98 -9.91 31.29
N SER A 372 1.70 -8.60 31.27
CA SER A 372 0.35 -8.08 31.51
C SER A 372 -0.66 -8.54 30.46
N ILE A 373 -0.23 -8.64 29.20
CA ILE A 373 -1.06 -9.16 28.11
C ILE A 373 -1.31 -10.67 28.30
N GLU A 374 -0.35 -11.45 28.81
CA GLU A 374 -0.48 -12.89 28.98
C GLU A 374 -1.57 -13.27 30.02
N VAL A 375 -1.65 -12.52 31.10
CA VAL A 375 -2.66 -12.75 32.17
C VAL A 375 -4.08 -12.45 31.68
N LYS A 376 -4.24 -11.65 30.63
CA LYS A 376 -5.52 -11.10 30.17
C LYS A 376 -6.09 -11.75 28.91
N LEU A 377 -5.48 -12.81 28.41
CA LEU A 377 -5.94 -13.51 27.18
C LEU A 377 -7.30 -14.20 27.31
N HIS A 378 -7.84 -14.36 28.53
CA HIS A 378 -9.13 -14.97 28.79
C HIS A 378 -10.13 -13.95 29.34
N ASN A 379 -11.31 -13.88 28.74
CA ASN A 379 -12.45 -13.06 29.18
C ASN A 379 -12.18 -11.53 29.20
N ILE A 380 -11.59 -11.00 28.15
CA ILE A 380 -11.27 -9.57 28.07
C ILE A 380 -12.43 -8.81 27.43
N HIS A 381 -13.04 -7.90 28.19
CA HIS A 381 -13.94 -6.90 27.59
C HIS A 381 -13.15 -5.94 26.71
N PRO A 382 -13.55 -5.73 25.40
CA PRO A 382 -12.75 -4.98 24.44
C PRO A 382 -12.38 -3.55 24.87
N LEU A 383 -13.33 -2.78 25.46
CA LEU A 383 -13.06 -1.43 25.96
C LEU A 383 -12.11 -1.42 27.14
N HIS A 384 -12.27 -2.37 28.08
CA HIS A 384 -11.39 -2.47 29.24
C HIS A 384 -9.98 -2.81 28.80
N PHE A 385 -9.84 -3.76 27.88
CA PHE A 385 -8.54 -4.09 27.28
C PHE A 385 -7.91 -2.89 26.57
N ALA A 386 -8.66 -2.17 25.75
CA ALA A 386 -8.19 -0.98 25.03
C ALA A 386 -7.64 0.07 26.02
N GLY A 387 -8.40 0.39 27.08
CA GLY A 387 -7.99 1.36 28.08
C GLY A 387 -6.78 0.93 28.91
N GLU A 388 -6.65 -0.36 29.23
CA GLU A 388 -5.48 -0.88 29.97
C GLU A 388 -4.23 -0.97 29.08
N LEU A 389 -4.39 -1.35 27.80
CA LEU A 389 -3.30 -1.37 26.83
C LEU A 389 -2.76 0.04 26.63
N GLU A 390 -3.64 1.02 26.42
CA GLU A 390 -3.27 2.41 26.30
C GLU A 390 -2.52 2.91 27.55
N LYS A 391 -3.03 2.69 28.75
CA LYS A 391 -2.37 3.08 30.00
C LYS A 391 -1.01 2.43 30.20
N SER A 392 -0.87 1.14 29.88
CA SER A 392 0.40 0.42 30.05
C SER A 392 1.45 0.81 29.03
N THR A 393 1.05 1.27 27.86
CA THR A 393 1.96 1.60 26.77
C THR A 393 2.25 3.10 26.65
N ALA A 394 1.32 3.96 27.06
CA ALA A 394 1.43 5.42 26.88
C ALA A 394 2.70 6.02 27.46
N SER A 395 3.14 5.58 28.65
CA SER A 395 4.37 6.06 29.28
C SER A 395 5.63 5.37 28.79
N ALA A 396 5.54 4.07 28.46
CA ALA A 396 6.69 3.24 28.08
C ALA A 396 7.05 3.36 26.59
N LEU A 397 6.08 3.68 25.73
CA LEU A 397 6.22 3.70 24.29
C LEU A 397 5.94 5.07 23.67
N ALA A 398 5.96 6.14 24.47
CA ALA A 398 5.91 7.49 23.94
C ALA A 398 7.06 7.70 22.94
N GLY A 399 6.79 8.40 21.82
CA GLY A 399 7.80 8.66 20.79
C GLY A 399 9.10 9.24 21.36
N THR A 400 9.01 10.13 22.36
CA THR A 400 10.15 10.71 23.09
C THR A 400 10.99 9.65 23.82
N GLU A 401 10.37 8.63 24.41
CA GLU A 401 11.06 7.56 25.13
C GLU A 401 11.76 6.60 24.16
N ILE A 402 11.14 6.33 23.00
CA ILE A 402 11.72 5.53 21.93
C ILE A 402 12.95 6.23 21.32
N GLU A 403 12.81 7.50 21.00
CA GLU A 403 13.91 8.31 20.49
C GLU A 403 15.07 8.39 21.48
N LYS A 404 14.76 8.60 22.77
CA LYS A 404 15.74 8.63 23.85
C LYS A 404 16.48 7.31 23.98
N PHE A 405 15.77 6.18 23.85
CA PHE A 405 16.38 4.86 23.84
C PHE A 405 17.44 4.73 22.76
N PHE A 406 17.09 5.02 21.49
CA PHE A 406 18.05 4.93 20.38
C PHE A 406 19.19 5.93 20.48
N ASN A 407 18.91 7.17 20.89
CA ASN A 407 19.90 8.22 21.03
C ASN A 407 20.94 7.88 22.11
N LEU A 408 20.50 7.39 23.28
CA LEU A 408 21.41 7.00 24.36
C LEU A 408 22.28 5.80 23.97
N MET A 409 21.68 4.80 23.32
CA MET A 409 22.42 3.63 22.84
C MET A 409 23.45 4.01 21.77
N GLY A 410 23.06 4.85 20.81
CA GLY A 410 23.93 5.33 19.73
C GLY A 410 25.06 6.22 20.25
N THR A 411 24.76 7.11 21.21
CA THR A 411 25.75 8.01 21.82
C THR A 411 26.80 7.20 22.60
N GLU A 412 26.37 6.21 23.39
CA GLU A 412 27.31 5.36 24.15
C GLU A 412 28.20 4.54 23.22
N LEU A 413 27.62 3.94 22.14
CA LEU A 413 28.42 3.22 21.14
C LEU A 413 29.48 4.13 20.50
N ASN A 414 29.08 5.30 20.01
CA ASN A 414 29.96 6.24 19.34
C ASN A 414 31.05 6.78 20.27
N LYS A 415 30.71 7.08 21.54
CA LYS A 415 31.64 7.56 22.56
C LYS A 415 32.70 6.51 22.81
N ARG A 416 32.33 5.27 23.07
CA ARG A 416 33.27 4.19 23.39
C ARG A 416 34.13 3.80 22.20
N THR A 417 33.59 3.81 21.00
CA THR A 417 34.39 3.58 19.79
C THR A 417 35.48 4.63 19.64
N LYS A 418 35.18 5.91 19.86
CA LYS A 418 36.16 7.00 19.79
C LYS A 418 37.21 7.01 20.93
N GLU A 419 36.82 6.57 22.13
CA GLU A 419 37.70 6.55 23.30
C GLU A 419 38.65 5.35 23.33
N GLN A 420 38.24 4.22 22.75
CA GLN A 420 38.94 2.94 22.88
C GLN A 420 39.61 2.47 21.57
N TRP A 421 39.21 3.01 20.43
CA TRP A 421 39.82 2.78 19.11
C TRP A 421 40.40 4.07 18.53
#